data_49bf2c56f03470fccaef54952848db8c
#
_entry.id   49bf2c56f03470fccaef54952848db8c
#
_cell.length_a   1.000
_cell.length_b   1.000
_cell.length_c   1.000
_cell.angle_alpha   90.00
_cell.angle_beta   90.00
_cell.angle_gamma   90.00
#
_symmetry.space_group_name_H-M   'P 1'
#
loop_
_entity.id
_entity.type
_entity.pdbx_description
1 polymer ?
#
loop_
_entity_poly.entity_id
_entity_poly.type
_entity_poly.pdbx_seq_one_letter_code
_entity_poly.pdbx_strand_id
1 'polypeptide(L)'
;MSEADQALGAQRVVIDPTQYRDGSAMQRADGAVRDLKLIYPETGFDALSLCLGVVEIDPGHHTPLHRHRCEEVYYVVSGTGELESEGQRYSIGPGSAVLNRPQVLHRVFNTGAEVLKLVVVAGIMLVPLLPRWPTSSPYEILEGTTGPDESANARE
;
A
#
# COMPACT_ATOMS: atom_id res chain seq x y z
N MET A 1 28.94 7.56 11.52
CA MET A 1 28.41 6.59 12.51
C MET A 1 29.38 6.57 13.66
N SER A 2 28.95 6.89 14.87
CA SER A 2 29.78 6.83 16.06
C SER A 2 29.93 5.37 16.54
N GLU A 3 30.98 5.07 17.33
CA GLU A 3 31.18 3.74 17.93
C GLU A 3 29.97 3.29 18.81
N ALA A 4 29.16 4.23 19.29
CA ALA A 4 27.90 3.95 20.01
C ALA A 4 26.81 3.40 19.09
N ASP A 5 26.84 3.71 17.80
CA ASP A 5 25.90 3.18 16.80
C ASP A 5 26.21 1.72 16.42
N GLN A 6 27.37 1.21 16.76
CA GLN A 6 27.80 -0.16 16.48
C GLN A 6 27.52 -1.15 17.62
N ALA A 7 27.23 -0.68 18.83
CA ALA A 7 27.12 -1.53 20.02
C ALA A 7 25.73 -2.08 20.35
N LEU A 8 24.70 -1.48 19.78
CA LEU A 8 23.31 -1.95 19.78
C LEU A 8 22.85 -1.69 18.37
N GLY A 9 22.70 -2.65 17.51
CA GLY A 9 22.25 -2.40 16.15
C GLY A 9 21.26 -1.24 16.14
N ALA A 10 21.71 -0.05 15.71
CA ALA A 10 20.98 1.20 15.97
C ALA A 10 19.62 1.08 15.33
N GLN A 11 18.61 0.85 16.15
CA GLN A 11 17.24 0.69 15.71
C GLN A 11 16.81 1.97 15.02
N ARG A 12 16.51 1.91 13.75
CA ARG A 12 16.00 3.05 13.00
C ARG A 12 14.66 3.46 13.60
N VAL A 13 14.51 4.74 13.96
CA VAL A 13 13.31 5.27 14.60
C VAL A 13 12.55 6.21 13.65
N VAL A 14 13.25 6.88 12.75
CA VAL A 14 12.67 7.87 11.83
C VAL A 14 13.11 7.60 10.40
N ILE A 15 12.22 7.79 9.47
CA ILE A 15 12.53 7.88 8.04
C ILE A 15 12.25 9.29 7.55
N ASP A 16 13.24 9.91 6.93
CA ASP A 16 13.09 11.22 6.31
C ASP A 16 12.31 11.09 4.99
N PRO A 17 11.41 12.05 4.68
CA PRO A 17 10.65 12.03 3.43
C PRO A 17 11.48 11.93 2.14
N THR A 18 12.73 12.34 2.17
CA THR A 18 13.63 12.24 1.00
C THR A 18 14.17 10.83 0.79
N GLN A 19 14.07 9.95 1.77
CA GLN A 19 14.69 8.63 1.78
C GLN A 19 13.78 7.49 1.28
N TYR A 20 12.49 7.72 1.13
CA TYR A 20 11.54 6.65 0.78
C TYR A 20 11.00 6.69 -0.65
N ARG A 21 11.38 7.70 -1.43
CA ARG A 21 10.86 7.86 -2.80
C ARG A 21 11.29 6.78 -3.78
N ASP A 22 12.45 6.20 -3.56
CA ASP A 22 13.04 5.20 -4.46
C ASP A 22 12.81 3.75 -4.01
N GLY A 23 12.15 3.55 -2.86
CA GLY A 23 11.96 2.22 -2.24
C GLY A 23 10.64 1.55 -2.60
N SER A 24 9.90 2.07 -3.54
CA SER A 24 8.58 1.57 -3.87
C SER A 24 8.65 0.19 -4.53
N ALA A 25 8.09 -0.78 -3.86
CA ALA A 25 8.04 -2.15 -4.35
C ALA A 25 6.89 -2.41 -5.32
N MET A 26 5.91 -1.53 -5.40
CA MET A 26 4.75 -1.63 -6.29
C MET A 26 4.58 -0.37 -7.13
N GLN A 27 5.55 -0.07 -7.98
CA GLN A 27 5.29 0.86 -9.06
C GLN A 27 4.78 0.12 -10.29
N ARG A 28 3.69 0.59 -10.85
CA ARG A 28 3.38 0.28 -12.23
C ARG A 28 4.51 0.81 -13.13
N ALA A 29 4.63 0.22 -14.30
CA ALA A 29 5.61 0.69 -15.29
C ALA A 29 5.39 2.16 -15.67
N ASP A 30 4.17 2.68 -15.57
CA ASP A 30 3.80 4.08 -15.84
C ASP A 30 3.84 4.98 -14.58
N GLY A 31 4.10 4.41 -13.41
CA GLY A 31 4.15 5.14 -12.15
C GLY A 31 2.82 5.66 -11.63
N ALA A 32 1.70 5.24 -12.21
CA ALA A 32 0.37 5.76 -11.86
C ALA A 32 -0.14 5.28 -10.49
N VAL A 33 0.38 4.18 -9.99
CA VAL A 33 0.13 3.70 -8.62
C VAL A 33 1.48 3.51 -7.94
N ARG A 34 1.67 4.21 -6.84
CA ARG A 34 2.92 4.19 -6.06
C ARG A 34 2.64 3.68 -4.66
N ASP A 35 3.37 2.65 -4.26
CA ASP A 35 3.36 2.12 -2.90
C ASP A 35 4.70 2.45 -2.23
N LEU A 36 4.67 3.43 -1.35
CA LEU A 36 5.84 3.96 -0.65
C LEU A 36 5.95 3.27 0.70
N LYS A 37 6.88 2.37 0.84
CA LYS A 37 7.16 1.70 2.11
C LYS A 37 7.96 2.61 3.02
N LEU A 38 7.40 2.95 4.18
CA LEU A 38 8.04 3.84 5.14
C LEU A 38 8.64 3.05 6.30
N ILE A 39 7.83 2.33 7.05
CA ILE A 39 8.28 1.52 8.18
C ILE A 39 8.09 0.05 7.82
N TYR A 40 9.17 -0.54 7.36
CA TYR A 40 9.27 -1.93 6.94
C TYR A 40 10.65 -2.48 7.28
N PRO A 41 10.83 -3.79 7.39
CA PRO A 41 12.17 -4.36 7.53
C PRO A 41 13.10 -3.96 6.39
N GLU A 42 12.59 -3.90 5.16
CA GLU A 42 13.35 -3.54 3.96
C GLU A 42 13.83 -2.08 3.96
N THR A 43 13.18 -1.21 4.72
CA THR A 43 13.61 0.18 4.90
C THR A 43 14.46 0.38 6.16
N GLY A 44 14.90 -0.70 6.79
CA GLY A 44 15.83 -0.68 7.92
C GLY A 44 15.18 -0.49 9.28
N PHE A 45 13.89 -0.79 9.41
CA PHE A 45 13.19 -0.82 10.69
C PHE A 45 13.09 -2.24 11.23
N ASP A 46 13.37 -2.41 12.51
CA ASP A 46 13.12 -3.65 13.23
C ASP A 46 11.67 -3.67 13.75
N ALA A 47 10.74 -3.71 12.81
CA ALA A 47 9.31 -3.71 13.10
C ALA A 47 8.81 -5.15 13.28
N LEU A 48 8.21 -5.46 14.43
CA LEU A 48 7.85 -6.82 14.81
C LEU A 48 6.37 -7.17 14.56
N SER A 49 5.49 -6.18 14.45
CA SER A 49 4.05 -6.44 14.37
C SER A 49 3.30 -5.56 13.39
N LEU A 50 3.80 -4.39 13.08
CA LEU A 50 3.15 -3.44 12.20
C LEU A 50 4.12 -2.91 11.15
N CYS A 51 3.59 -2.63 9.96
CA CYS A 51 4.26 -1.85 8.93
C CYS A 51 3.40 -0.63 8.56
N LEU A 52 4.04 0.40 8.02
CA LEU A 52 3.39 1.61 7.55
C LEU A 52 3.92 2.00 6.18
N GLY A 53 3.00 2.27 5.28
CA GLY A 53 3.29 2.79 3.96
C GLY A 53 2.35 3.93 3.56
N VAL A 54 2.60 4.46 2.39
CA VAL A 54 1.72 5.43 1.72
C VAL A 54 1.47 4.93 0.31
N VAL A 55 0.21 4.87 -0.08
CA VAL A 55 -0.20 4.56 -1.45
C VAL A 55 -0.70 5.85 -2.10
N GLU A 56 -0.19 6.12 -3.27
CA GLU A 56 -0.64 7.22 -4.13
C GLU A 56 -1.16 6.66 -5.44
N ILE A 57 -2.36 7.09 -5.83
CA ILE A 57 -3.06 6.63 -7.03
C ILE A 57 -3.41 7.85 -7.88
N ASP A 58 -2.94 7.87 -9.11
CA ASP A 58 -3.28 8.94 -10.05
C ASP A 58 -4.76 8.85 -10.49
N PRO A 59 -5.37 9.96 -10.92
CA PRO A 59 -6.76 9.98 -11.39
C PRO A 59 -7.05 8.91 -12.45
N GLY A 60 -8.16 8.22 -12.31
CA GLY A 60 -8.61 7.17 -13.23
C GLY A 60 -7.87 5.83 -13.11
N HIS A 61 -7.01 5.68 -12.10
CA HIS A 61 -6.28 4.43 -11.85
C HIS A 61 -6.73 3.77 -10.54
N HIS A 62 -6.28 2.54 -10.33
CA HIS A 62 -6.64 1.77 -9.14
C HIS A 62 -5.52 0.83 -8.71
N THR A 63 -5.55 0.41 -7.45
CA THR A 63 -4.67 -0.64 -6.93
C THR A 63 -5.05 -2.01 -7.53
N PRO A 64 -4.15 -2.99 -7.50
CA PRO A 64 -4.51 -4.36 -7.86
C PRO A 64 -5.70 -4.86 -7.04
N LEU A 65 -6.54 -5.70 -7.63
CA LEU A 65 -7.46 -6.52 -6.84
C LEU A 65 -6.65 -7.60 -6.13
N HIS A 66 -6.65 -7.57 -4.80
CA HIS A 66 -5.81 -8.43 -4.00
C HIS A 66 -6.43 -8.78 -2.65
N ARG A 67 -5.84 -9.72 -1.98
CA ARG A 67 -6.09 -10.06 -0.58
C ARG A 67 -4.78 -10.42 0.11
N HIS A 68 -4.78 -10.40 1.43
CA HIS A 68 -3.63 -10.76 2.26
C HIS A 68 -4.08 -11.41 3.58
N ARG A 69 -3.13 -11.93 4.33
CA ARG A 69 -3.41 -12.70 5.56
C ARG A 69 -3.47 -11.86 6.83
N CYS A 70 -3.08 -10.60 6.77
CA CYS A 70 -3.13 -9.69 7.91
C CYS A 70 -4.32 -8.74 7.82
N GLU A 71 -4.63 -8.08 8.93
CA GLU A 71 -5.46 -6.88 8.91
C GLU A 71 -4.69 -5.72 8.32
N GLU A 72 -5.41 -4.85 7.61
CA GLU A 72 -4.87 -3.64 7.01
C GLU A 72 -5.85 -2.50 7.21
N VAL A 73 -5.33 -1.35 7.57
CA VAL A 73 -6.11 -0.13 7.75
C VAL A 73 -5.65 0.92 6.74
N TYR A 74 -6.60 1.57 6.08
CA TYR A 74 -6.35 2.76 5.29
C TYR A 74 -6.86 4.01 6.02
N TYR A 75 -6.15 5.09 5.88
CA TYR A 75 -6.62 6.43 6.21
C TYR A 75 -6.41 7.33 5.00
N VAL A 76 -7.49 7.94 4.51
CA VAL A 76 -7.44 8.83 3.35
C VAL A 76 -6.91 10.19 3.78
N VAL A 77 -5.78 10.59 3.21
CA VAL A 77 -5.14 11.89 3.47
C VAL A 77 -5.69 12.97 2.54
N SER A 78 -5.76 12.65 1.23
CA SER A 78 -6.20 13.58 0.20
C SER A 78 -6.76 12.85 -1.01
N GLY A 79 -7.49 13.56 -1.85
CA GLY A 79 -8.18 12.98 -3.01
C GLY A 79 -9.48 12.28 -2.63
N THR A 80 -10.20 11.81 -3.63
CA THR A 80 -11.47 11.08 -3.48
C THR A 80 -11.47 9.84 -4.35
N GLY A 81 -12.17 8.81 -3.91
CA GLY A 81 -12.21 7.56 -4.65
C GLY A 81 -13.27 6.60 -4.14
N GLU A 82 -13.11 5.35 -4.52
CA GLU A 82 -13.96 4.26 -4.08
C GLU A 82 -13.11 3.07 -3.63
N LEU A 83 -13.48 2.50 -2.50
CA LEU A 83 -13.02 1.18 -2.09
C LEU A 83 -13.98 0.14 -2.67
N GLU A 84 -13.45 -0.84 -3.38
CA GLU A 84 -14.16 -2.08 -3.66
C GLU A 84 -13.72 -3.13 -2.64
N SER A 85 -14.68 -3.72 -1.94
CA SER A 85 -14.46 -4.79 -0.97
C SER A 85 -15.53 -5.85 -1.16
N GLU A 86 -15.13 -7.08 -1.46
CA GLU A 86 -16.03 -8.20 -1.76
C GLU A 86 -17.10 -7.88 -2.81
N GLY A 87 -16.74 -7.12 -3.84
CA GLY A 87 -17.63 -6.72 -4.93
C GLY A 87 -18.57 -5.55 -4.61
N GLN A 88 -18.49 -4.99 -3.42
CA GLN A 88 -19.25 -3.79 -3.05
C GLN A 88 -18.36 -2.55 -3.10
N ARG A 89 -18.91 -1.42 -3.50
CA ARG A 89 -18.24 -0.13 -3.61
C ARG A 89 -18.65 0.83 -2.51
N TYR A 90 -17.66 1.50 -1.92
CA TYR A 90 -17.82 2.48 -0.85
C TYR A 90 -17.06 3.74 -1.22
N SER A 91 -17.77 4.88 -1.27
CA SER A 91 -17.10 6.18 -1.48
C SER A 91 -16.18 6.52 -0.33
N ILE A 92 -14.97 6.96 -0.63
CA ILE A 92 -13.96 7.39 0.34
C ILE A 92 -13.39 8.76 -0.02
N GLY A 93 -13.02 9.52 1.00
CA GLY A 93 -12.43 10.85 0.85
C GLY A 93 -11.63 11.22 2.10
N PRO A 94 -11.05 12.44 2.16
CA PRO A 94 -10.21 12.86 3.27
C PRO A 94 -10.85 12.62 4.63
N GLY A 95 -10.13 11.94 5.54
CA GLY A 95 -10.63 11.54 6.85
C GLY A 95 -11.35 10.19 6.90
N SER A 96 -11.65 9.57 5.76
CA SER A 96 -12.19 8.20 5.75
C SER A 96 -11.17 7.21 6.30
N ALA A 97 -11.63 6.29 7.14
CA ALA A 97 -10.85 5.15 7.62
C ALA A 97 -11.50 3.84 7.16
N VAL A 98 -10.68 2.91 6.71
CA VAL A 98 -11.09 1.61 6.17
C VAL A 98 -10.39 0.50 6.93
N LEU A 99 -11.11 -0.57 7.24
CA LEU A 99 -10.54 -1.82 7.74
C LEU A 99 -10.71 -2.92 6.67
N ASN A 100 -9.61 -3.41 6.16
CA ASN A 100 -9.55 -4.62 5.35
C ASN A 100 -9.22 -5.81 6.26
N ARG A 101 -10.16 -6.72 6.42
CA ARG A 101 -9.96 -7.94 7.21
C ARG A 101 -9.11 -8.96 6.45
N PRO A 102 -8.48 -9.91 7.16
CA PRO A 102 -7.74 -10.99 6.51
C PRO A 102 -8.59 -11.71 5.45
N GLN A 103 -7.98 -12.01 4.31
CA GLN A 103 -8.57 -12.74 3.18
C GLN A 103 -9.70 -12.01 2.42
N VAL A 104 -10.05 -10.79 2.78
CA VAL A 104 -11.05 -10.01 2.05
C VAL A 104 -10.44 -9.47 0.76
N LEU A 105 -11.11 -9.72 -0.37
CA LEU A 105 -10.74 -9.16 -1.66
C LEU A 105 -11.07 -7.68 -1.70
N HIS A 106 -10.07 -6.86 -2.04
CA HIS A 106 -10.25 -5.42 -2.10
C HIS A 106 -9.31 -4.74 -3.10
N ARG A 107 -9.73 -3.56 -3.54
CA ARG A 107 -8.94 -2.59 -4.30
C ARG A 107 -9.50 -1.19 -4.12
N VAL A 108 -8.69 -0.20 -4.43
CA VAL A 108 -9.06 1.22 -4.33
C VAL A 108 -8.95 1.87 -5.70
N PHE A 109 -10.01 2.56 -6.10
CA PHE A 109 -10.09 3.36 -7.33
C PHE A 109 -9.95 4.83 -6.99
N ASN A 110 -9.14 5.55 -7.74
CA ASN A 110 -9.19 6.99 -7.73
C ASN A 110 -10.23 7.46 -8.75
N THR A 111 -11.39 7.86 -8.28
CA THR A 111 -12.49 8.42 -9.09
C THR A 111 -12.51 9.94 -9.08
N GLY A 112 -11.58 10.57 -8.38
CA GLY A 112 -11.43 12.01 -8.31
C GLY A 112 -10.52 12.58 -9.40
N ALA A 113 -10.31 13.89 -9.34
CA ALA A 113 -9.47 14.63 -10.29
C ALA A 113 -8.02 14.85 -9.78
N GLU A 114 -7.77 14.54 -8.52
CA GLU A 114 -6.45 14.70 -7.88
C GLU A 114 -5.89 13.35 -7.44
N VAL A 115 -4.60 13.31 -7.12
CA VAL A 115 -3.97 12.11 -6.56
C VAL A 115 -4.69 11.69 -5.28
N LEU A 116 -5.19 10.47 -5.25
CA LEU A 116 -5.72 9.84 -4.05
C LEU A 116 -4.56 9.31 -3.21
N LYS A 117 -4.44 9.80 -1.99
CA LYS A 117 -3.36 9.45 -1.07
C LYS A 117 -3.90 8.77 0.17
N LEU A 118 -3.37 7.59 0.43
CA LEU A 118 -3.72 6.74 1.56
C LEU A 118 -2.50 6.51 2.45
N VAL A 119 -2.67 6.64 3.76
CA VAL A 119 -1.78 5.99 4.71
C VAL A 119 -2.27 4.56 4.90
N VAL A 120 -1.34 3.62 4.85
CA VAL A 120 -1.61 2.19 4.98
C VAL A 120 -0.86 1.65 6.19
N VAL A 121 -1.58 1.08 7.13
CA VAL A 121 -1.01 0.35 8.26
C VAL A 121 -1.47 -1.09 8.16
N ALA A 122 -0.54 -2.03 8.15
CA ALA A 122 -0.83 -3.45 8.05
C ALA A 122 -0.07 -4.24 9.10
N GLY A 123 -0.60 -5.39 9.47
CA GLY A 123 0.13 -6.36 10.25
C GLY A 123 1.35 -6.88 9.47
N ILE A 124 2.48 -7.01 10.13
CA ILE A 124 3.59 -7.74 9.53
C ILE A 124 3.19 -9.19 9.47
N MET A 125 3.11 -9.69 8.28
CA MET A 125 3.00 -11.13 8.13
C MET A 125 4.32 -11.75 8.52
N LEU A 126 4.28 -12.67 9.47
CA LEU A 126 5.35 -13.60 9.76
C LEU A 126 5.49 -14.61 8.61
N VAL A 127 5.68 -14.09 7.43
CA VAL A 127 6.20 -14.90 6.32
C VAL A 127 7.69 -14.66 6.34
N PRO A 128 8.51 -15.71 6.31
CA PRO A 128 9.96 -15.52 6.18
C PRO A 128 10.17 -14.55 5.04
N LEU A 129 10.93 -13.51 5.34
CA LEU A 129 11.26 -12.38 4.49
C LEU A 129 11.32 -12.82 3.04
N LEU A 130 10.33 -12.40 2.32
CA LEU A 130 10.24 -12.73 0.93
C LEU A 130 11.34 -11.94 0.22
N PRO A 131 12.30 -12.62 -0.38
CA PRO A 131 13.53 -11.96 -0.76
C PRO A 131 13.35 -10.98 -1.91
N ARG A 132 12.20 -10.94 -2.57
CA ARG A 132 11.96 -10.02 -3.69
C ARG A 132 10.47 -9.83 -3.98
N TRP A 133 10.03 -8.59 -4.00
CA TRP A 133 8.82 -8.13 -4.64
C TRP A 133 8.97 -8.20 -6.17
N PRO A 134 7.95 -8.55 -6.95
CA PRO A 134 6.60 -8.99 -6.57
C PRO A 134 6.45 -10.50 -6.41
N THR A 135 7.48 -11.29 -6.68
CA THR A 135 7.39 -12.77 -6.81
C THR A 135 7.18 -13.49 -5.48
N SER A 136 7.26 -12.75 -4.40
CA SER A 136 7.17 -13.28 -3.05
C SER A 136 6.31 -12.40 -2.14
N SER A 137 5.41 -11.64 -2.73
CA SER A 137 4.46 -10.85 -1.98
C SER A 137 3.58 -11.72 -1.09
N PRO A 138 3.33 -11.29 0.15
CA PRO A 138 2.31 -11.89 0.97
C PRO A 138 0.89 -11.66 0.41
N TYR A 139 0.77 -10.81 -0.59
CA TYR A 139 -0.48 -10.51 -1.26
C TYR A 139 -0.77 -11.53 -2.35
N GLU A 140 -1.98 -12.02 -2.39
CA GLU A 140 -2.50 -12.71 -3.55
C GLU A 140 -3.14 -11.67 -4.48
N ILE A 141 -2.47 -11.40 -5.59
CA ILE A 141 -2.93 -10.46 -6.61
C ILE A 141 -3.73 -11.24 -7.63
N LEU A 142 -5.00 -10.90 -7.79
CA LEU A 142 -5.91 -11.54 -8.73
C LEU A 142 -6.03 -10.78 -10.04
N GLU A 143 -5.97 -9.44 -9.97
CA GLU A 143 -5.94 -8.57 -11.13
C GLU A 143 -4.86 -7.52 -10.91
N GLY A 144 -4.10 -7.22 -11.94
CA GLY A 144 -3.04 -6.22 -11.89
C GLY A 144 -3.57 -4.81 -11.65
N THR A 145 -2.66 -3.87 -11.45
CA THR A 145 -2.96 -2.46 -11.54
C THR A 145 -3.23 -2.13 -12.98
N THR A 146 -4.45 -1.83 -13.33
CA THR A 146 -4.81 -1.48 -14.69
C THR A 146 -4.87 0.03 -14.89
N GLY A 147 -5.02 0.46 -16.11
CA GLY A 147 -5.39 1.81 -16.44
C GLY A 147 -6.81 2.15 -15.95
N PRO A 148 -7.55 3.00 -16.67
CA PRO A 148 -8.94 3.31 -16.33
C PRO A 148 -9.75 2.03 -16.09
N ASP A 149 -10.67 2.09 -15.17
CA ASP A 149 -11.51 0.95 -14.78
C ASP A 149 -12.20 0.32 -15.98
N GLU A 150 -11.67 -0.79 -16.48
CA GLU A 150 -12.26 -1.52 -17.61
C GLU A 150 -13.58 -2.20 -17.24
N SER A 151 -13.90 -2.33 -15.95
CA SER A 151 -15.17 -2.91 -15.51
C SER A 151 -16.37 -2.02 -15.79
N ALA A 152 -16.15 -0.73 -16.04
CA ALA A 152 -17.21 0.19 -16.44
C ALA A 152 -17.72 -0.06 -17.89
N ASN A 153 -16.89 -0.64 -18.75
CA ASN A 153 -17.23 -0.92 -20.15
C ASN A 153 -17.83 -2.32 -20.39
N ALA A 154 -17.89 -3.17 -19.39
CA ALA A 154 -18.46 -4.50 -19.50
C ALA A 154 -19.97 -4.57 -19.21
N ARG A 155 -20.65 -3.43 -19.14
CA ARG A 155 -22.10 -3.33 -18.87
C ARG A 155 -22.83 -2.63 -20.01
N GLU A 156 -22.55 -3.00 -21.24
CA GLU A 156 -23.43 -2.77 -22.38
C GLU A 156 -23.96 -4.10 -22.94
#